data_4f7cf1c9e0b2e03172964cbdbd5be4b8
#
_entry.id   4f7cf1c9e0b2e03172964cbdbd5be4b8
#
_cell.length_a   1.000
_cell.length_b   1.000
_cell.length_c   1.000
_cell.angle_alpha   90.00
_cell.angle_beta   90.00
_cell.angle_gamma   90.00
#
_symmetry.space_group_name_H-M   'P 1'
#
loop_
_entity.id
_entity.type
_entity.pdbx_description
1 polymer ?
#
loop_
_entity_poly.entity_id
_entity_poly.type
_entity_poly.pdbx_seq_one_letter_code
_entity_poly.pdbx_strand_id
1 'polypeptide(L)'
;GGKDGVVKMWDPKSGHCATTLHGHKNSITCSKWNKNGNWLVTGSKDQTLKVWDLRMLKEIGTYRGHGKDVTEVIWHPTHEAMFTSGSFDGSINYWLVGAGEAPQAEIKGGHEGSILSLAWHPAGHILVSGSLDNTTKFWCRNRPGEVARDTAAGRMPAGGTVEAVIP
;
A
#
# COMPACT_ATOMS: atom_id res chain seq x y z
N GLY A 1 7.59 -13.06 -3.44
CA GLY A 1 7.75 -13.43 -2.03
C GLY A 1 7.12 -14.77 -1.72
N GLY A 2 7.61 -15.44 -0.71
CA GLY A 2 7.18 -16.78 -0.34
C GLY A 2 6.47 -16.85 1.01
N LYS A 3 5.91 -18.03 1.30
CA LYS A 3 5.36 -18.37 2.63
C LYS A 3 6.43 -18.40 3.72
N ASP A 4 7.69 -18.52 3.33
CA ASP A 4 8.89 -18.50 4.17
C ASP A 4 9.31 -17.10 4.64
N GLY A 5 8.58 -16.05 4.26
CA GLY A 5 8.91 -14.66 4.59
C GLY A 5 10.13 -14.11 3.82
N VAL A 6 10.54 -14.80 2.76
CA VAL A 6 11.74 -14.47 2.00
C VAL A 6 11.38 -13.86 0.65
N VAL A 7 12.06 -12.78 0.29
CA VAL A 7 12.00 -12.21 -1.07
C VAL A 7 13.11 -12.85 -1.90
N LYS A 8 12.77 -13.49 -3.01
CA LYS A 8 13.74 -14.03 -3.97
C LYS A 8 13.66 -13.24 -5.27
N MET A 9 14.80 -12.82 -5.75
CA MET A 9 14.95 -12.18 -7.06
C MET A 9 15.54 -13.18 -8.03
N TRP A 10 14.90 -13.32 -9.18
CA TRP A 10 15.26 -14.29 -10.21
C TRP A 10 15.77 -13.58 -11.46
N ASP A 11 16.85 -14.07 -12.01
CA ASP A 11 17.28 -13.67 -13.35
C ASP A 11 16.51 -14.46 -14.41
N PRO A 12 15.70 -13.80 -15.24
CA PRO A 12 14.88 -14.48 -16.26
C PRO A 12 15.72 -15.12 -17.39
N LYS A 13 16.97 -14.67 -17.57
CA LYS A 13 17.86 -15.23 -18.61
C LYS A 13 18.50 -16.53 -18.16
N SER A 14 19.04 -16.57 -16.95
CA SER A 14 19.72 -17.74 -16.42
C SER A 14 18.77 -18.72 -15.70
N GLY A 15 17.59 -18.26 -15.30
CA GLY A 15 16.63 -19.04 -14.50
C GLY A 15 17.09 -19.28 -13.05
N HIS A 16 18.19 -18.66 -12.62
CA HIS A 16 18.73 -18.80 -11.28
C HIS A 16 18.27 -17.70 -10.34
N CYS A 17 18.22 -18.00 -9.04
CA CYS A 17 17.99 -17.00 -8.00
C CYS A 17 19.22 -16.10 -7.88
N ALA A 18 19.08 -14.83 -8.26
CA ALA A 18 20.16 -13.87 -8.22
C ALA A 18 20.46 -13.41 -6.79
N THR A 19 19.42 -13.22 -5.96
CA THR A 19 19.60 -12.81 -4.57
C THR A 19 18.37 -13.14 -3.72
N THR A 20 18.57 -13.15 -2.40
CA THR A 20 17.56 -13.46 -1.40
C THR A 20 17.61 -12.40 -0.30
N LEU A 21 16.45 -11.77 -0.02
CA LEU A 21 16.33 -10.76 1.04
C LEU A 21 15.53 -11.36 2.20
N HIS A 22 16.11 -11.32 3.40
CA HIS A 22 15.52 -11.85 4.63
C HIS A 22 15.12 -10.69 5.54
N GLY A 23 13.98 -10.82 6.24
CA GLY A 23 13.56 -9.79 7.21
C GLY A 23 12.10 -9.86 7.64
N HIS A 24 11.20 -10.36 6.81
CA HIS A 24 9.82 -10.63 7.23
C HIS A 24 9.75 -11.85 8.13
N LYS A 25 8.82 -11.80 9.11
CA LYS A 25 8.61 -12.89 10.09
C LYS A 25 7.50 -13.86 9.65
N ASN A 26 6.77 -13.54 8.59
CA ASN A 26 5.67 -14.34 8.07
C ASN A 26 5.59 -14.20 6.55
N SER A 27 4.63 -14.88 5.96
CA SER A 27 4.36 -14.93 4.52
C SER A 27 4.28 -13.55 3.89
N ILE A 28 4.96 -13.35 2.78
CA ILE A 28 4.88 -12.13 1.97
C ILE A 28 3.66 -12.25 1.06
N THR A 29 2.76 -11.29 1.16
CA THR A 29 1.49 -11.24 0.43
C THR A 29 1.59 -10.46 -0.87
N CYS A 30 2.36 -9.37 -0.85
CA CYS A 30 2.48 -8.47 -1.99
C CYS A 30 3.90 -7.88 -2.09
N SER A 31 4.27 -7.50 -3.30
CA SER A 31 5.53 -6.81 -3.58
C SER A 31 5.39 -5.94 -4.82
N LYS A 32 5.96 -4.75 -4.81
CA LYS A 32 5.92 -3.80 -5.95
C LYS A 32 7.24 -3.07 -6.10
N TRP A 33 7.67 -2.98 -7.34
CA TRP A 33 8.81 -2.19 -7.75
C TRP A 33 8.49 -0.70 -7.74
N ASN A 34 9.42 0.10 -7.25
CA ASN A 34 9.39 1.53 -7.45
C ASN A 34 9.78 1.87 -8.90
N LYS A 35 9.24 2.96 -9.44
CA LYS A 35 9.59 3.45 -10.79
C LYS A 35 11.07 3.81 -10.96
N ASN A 36 11.77 4.14 -9.86
CA ASN A 36 13.20 4.41 -9.89
C ASN A 36 14.06 3.18 -10.21
N GLY A 37 13.45 1.96 -10.20
CA GLY A 37 14.12 0.69 -10.45
C GLY A 37 15.03 0.20 -9.31
N ASN A 38 15.24 0.99 -8.27
CA ASN A 38 16.17 0.68 -7.19
C ASN A 38 15.48 0.21 -5.91
N TRP A 39 14.22 0.57 -5.71
CA TRP A 39 13.47 0.24 -4.50
C TRP A 39 12.39 -0.80 -4.77
N LEU A 40 12.27 -1.70 -3.84
CA LEU A 40 11.21 -2.69 -3.77
C LEU A 40 10.48 -2.52 -2.44
N VAL A 41 9.15 -2.47 -2.46
CA VAL A 41 8.34 -2.55 -1.25
C VAL A 41 7.68 -3.92 -1.17
N THR A 42 7.61 -4.46 0.04
CA THR A 42 6.95 -5.75 0.33
C THR A 42 6.00 -5.61 1.50
N GLY A 43 4.86 -6.26 1.40
CA GLY A 43 3.88 -6.38 2.49
C GLY A 43 3.74 -7.83 2.93
N SER A 44 3.46 -8.04 4.21
CA SER A 44 3.47 -9.37 4.82
C SER A 44 2.29 -9.58 5.79
N LYS A 45 2.02 -10.85 6.05
CA LYS A 45 1.13 -11.29 7.14
C LYS A 45 1.69 -11.01 8.54
N ASP A 46 2.94 -10.55 8.67
CA ASP A 46 3.49 -10.05 9.93
C ASP A 46 3.03 -8.63 10.25
N GLN A 47 2.06 -8.07 9.48
CA GLN A 47 1.46 -6.73 9.64
C GLN A 47 2.44 -5.59 9.34
N THR A 48 3.60 -5.89 8.78
CA THR A 48 4.62 -4.90 8.45
C THR A 48 4.80 -4.77 6.94
N LEU A 49 5.29 -3.59 6.56
CA LEU A 49 5.83 -3.36 5.23
C LEU A 49 7.33 -3.11 5.35
N LYS A 50 8.07 -3.54 4.35
CA LYS A 50 9.51 -3.29 4.26
C LYS A 50 9.87 -2.71 2.91
N VAL A 51 10.76 -1.73 2.92
CA VAL A 51 11.35 -1.16 1.70
C VAL A 51 12.81 -1.57 1.63
N TRP A 52 13.23 -2.02 0.47
CA TRP A 52 14.56 -2.54 0.17
C TRP A 52 15.24 -1.69 -0.88
N ASP A 53 16.48 -1.31 -0.66
CA ASP A 53 17.37 -0.79 -1.71
C ASP A 53 18.12 -1.95 -2.35
N LEU A 54 17.86 -2.16 -3.63
CA LEU A 54 18.40 -3.30 -4.37
C LEU A 54 19.84 -3.10 -4.85
N ARG A 55 20.32 -1.86 -4.84
CA ARG A 55 21.74 -1.57 -5.14
C ARG A 55 22.62 -2.00 -3.97
N MET A 56 22.10 -1.79 -2.75
CA MET A 56 22.81 -2.14 -1.51
C MET A 56 22.40 -3.51 -0.97
N LEU A 57 21.34 -4.13 -1.54
CA LEU A 57 20.71 -5.36 -1.06
C LEU A 57 20.35 -5.31 0.43
N LYS A 58 19.89 -4.14 0.89
CA LYS A 58 19.57 -3.86 2.29
C LYS A 58 18.15 -3.32 2.46
N GLU A 59 17.58 -3.65 3.62
CA GLU A 59 16.39 -2.98 4.11
C GLU A 59 16.71 -1.52 4.45
N ILE A 60 15.91 -0.59 3.94
CA ILE A 60 16.02 0.85 4.23
C ILE A 60 14.92 1.34 5.17
N GLY A 61 13.87 0.57 5.37
CA GLY A 61 12.82 0.90 6.34
C GLY A 61 11.83 -0.23 6.57
N THR A 62 11.39 -0.35 7.81
CA THR A 62 10.24 -1.15 8.21
C THR A 62 9.12 -0.21 8.65
N TYR A 63 7.89 -0.46 8.18
CA TYR A 63 6.72 0.38 8.41
C TYR A 63 5.65 -0.40 9.16
N ARG A 64 5.10 0.21 10.21
CA ARG A 64 4.17 -0.41 11.15
C ARG A 64 2.98 0.49 11.39
N GLY A 65 1.77 -0.06 11.34
CA GLY A 65 0.53 0.69 11.54
C GLY A 65 -0.71 -0.08 11.17
N HIS A 66 -0.60 -1.17 10.41
CA HIS A 66 -1.72 -2.07 10.18
C HIS A 66 -1.96 -3.00 11.38
N GLY A 67 -3.24 -3.21 11.72
CA GLY A 67 -3.65 -4.13 12.80
C GLY A 67 -3.78 -5.58 12.37
N LYS A 68 -3.78 -5.84 11.05
CA LYS A 68 -3.86 -7.18 10.45
C LYS A 68 -2.92 -7.30 9.25
N ASP A 69 -3.01 -8.45 8.58
CA ASP A 69 -2.21 -8.80 7.40
C ASP A 69 -2.25 -7.68 6.36
N VAL A 70 -1.10 -7.29 5.84
CA VAL A 70 -1.03 -6.41 4.66
C VAL A 70 -1.42 -7.24 3.44
N THR A 71 -2.36 -6.75 2.64
CA THR A 71 -2.88 -7.49 1.49
C THR A 71 -2.36 -6.96 0.16
N GLU A 72 -2.22 -5.64 0.03
CA GLU A 72 -1.74 -5.00 -1.20
C GLU A 72 -0.88 -3.78 -0.85
N VAL A 73 0.05 -3.45 -1.74
CA VAL A 73 0.88 -2.26 -1.65
C VAL A 73 1.13 -1.70 -3.04
N ILE A 74 1.14 -0.39 -3.18
CA ILE A 74 1.44 0.29 -4.45
C ILE A 74 2.26 1.56 -4.21
N TRP A 75 3.14 1.88 -5.15
CA TRP A 75 3.86 3.14 -5.17
C TRP A 75 3.00 4.26 -5.78
N HIS A 76 3.20 5.47 -5.27
CA HIS A 76 2.59 6.65 -5.88
C HIS A 76 3.19 6.92 -7.26
N PRO A 77 2.38 7.25 -8.30
CA PRO A 77 2.86 7.33 -9.66
C PRO A 77 3.82 8.50 -9.93
N THR A 78 3.72 9.59 -9.18
CA THR A 78 4.52 10.82 -9.38
C THR A 78 5.40 11.16 -8.19
N HIS A 79 5.09 10.67 -6.99
CA HIS A 79 5.89 10.92 -5.79
C HIS A 79 6.73 9.68 -5.45
N GLU A 80 8.02 9.74 -5.79
CA GLU A 80 8.93 8.59 -5.73
C GLU A 80 9.02 7.93 -4.35
N ALA A 81 9.06 8.73 -3.28
CA ALA A 81 9.21 8.22 -1.92
C ALA A 81 7.89 7.79 -1.27
N MET A 82 6.74 8.01 -1.91
CA MET A 82 5.42 7.72 -1.34
C MET A 82 4.88 6.37 -1.81
N PHE A 83 4.32 5.61 -0.90
CA PHE A 83 3.57 4.39 -1.21
C PHE A 83 2.34 4.25 -0.32
N THR A 84 1.41 3.41 -0.75
CA THR A 84 0.12 3.18 -0.09
C THR A 84 -0.09 1.69 0.09
N SER A 85 -0.63 1.30 1.23
CA SER A 85 -0.95 -0.10 1.50
C SER A 85 -2.38 -0.28 1.95
N GLY A 86 -2.94 -1.44 1.64
CA GLY A 86 -4.21 -1.92 2.13
C GLY A 86 -4.03 -3.15 3.00
N SER A 87 -4.94 -3.34 3.95
CA SER A 87 -4.89 -4.43 4.91
C SER A 87 -6.18 -5.24 4.95
N PHE A 88 -6.07 -6.40 5.58
CA PHE A 88 -7.20 -7.27 5.87
C PHE A 88 -8.23 -6.64 6.84
N ASP A 89 -7.85 -5.61 7.59
CA ASP A 89 -8.74 -4.84 8.47
C ASP A 89 -9.57 -3.76 7.74
N GLY A 90 -9.40 -3.62 6.42
CA GLY A 90 -10.09 -2.61 5.61
C GLY A 90 -9.48 -1.21 5.69
N SER A 91 -8.36 -1.06 6.37
CA SER A 91 -7.62 0.22 6.45
C SER A 91 -6.72 0.45 5.24
N ILE A 92 -6.54 1.73 4.90
CA ILE A 92 -5.58 2.18 3.89
C ILE A 92 -4.60 3.13 4.57
N ASN A 93 -3.31 2.85 4.43
CA ASN A 93 -2.25 3.65 5.03
C ASN A 93 -1.34 4.25 3.96
N TYR A 94 -0.93 5.50 4.20
CA TYR A 94 -0.01 6.25 3.36
C TYR A 94 1.34 6.38 4.05
N TRP A 95 2.41 6.13 3.32
CA TRP A 95 3.76 6.05 3.85
C TRP A 95 4.71 6.91 3.04
N LEU A 96 5.74 7.43 3.71
CA LEU A 96 6.81 8.17 3.07
C LEU A 96 8.16 7.58 3.48
N VAL A 97 8.95 7.18 2.50
CA VAL A 97 10.30 6.64 2.75
C VAL A 97 11.17 7.71 3.39
N GLY A 98 11.77 7.38 4.54
CA GLY A 98 12.61 8.30 5.30
C GLY A 98 11.90 9.18 6.34
N ALA A 99 10.57 9.14 6.42
CA ALA A 99 9.80 9.94 7.40
C ALA A 99 9.48 9.19 8.72
N GLY A 100 10.07 8.00 8.92
CA GLY A 100 9.84 7.17 10.10
C GLY A 100 9.02 5.92 9.79
N GLU A 101 8.71 5.14 10.83
CA GLU A 101 8.02 3.85 10.72
C GLU A 101 6.50 3.96 10.73
N ALA A 102 5.95 5.08 11.22
CA ALA A 102 4.51 5.31 11.33
C ALA A 102 3.89 5.82 10.02
N PRO A 103 2.60 5.55 9.76
CA PRO A 103 1.91 6.09 8.60
C PRO A 103 1.82 7.61 8.66
N GLN A 104 1.96 8.29 7.53
CA GLN A 104 1.75 9.73 7.41
C GLN A 104 0.27 10.09 7.43
N ALA A 105 -0.55 9.19 6.90
CA ALA A 105 -2.00 9.29 6.93
C ALA A 105 -2.62 7.89 6.96
N GLU A 106 -3.78 7.77 7.60
CA GLU A 106 -4.51 6.51 7.73
C GLU A 106 -6.00 6.74 7.46
N ILE A 107 -6.59 5.89 6.65
CA ILE A 107 -8.03 5.79 6.45
C ILE A 107 -8.53 4.56 7.20
N LYS A 108 -8.99 4.76 8.45
CA LYS A 108 -9.61 3.70 9.26
C LYS A 108 -11.04 3.44 8.82
N GLY A 109 -11.40 2.16 8.73
CA GLY A 109 -12.76 1.79 8.36
C GLY A 109 -13.16 2.24 6.95
N GLY A 110 -12.18 2.46 6.09
CA GLY A 110 -12.40 2.78 4.70
C GLY A 110 -13.22 1.70 3.98
N HIS A 111 -13.03 0.45 4.36
CA HIS A 111 -13.83 -0.70 3.93
C HIS A 111 -14.25 -1.54 5.14
N GLU A 112 -15.40 -2.21 5.03
CA GLU A 112 -15.87 -3.18 6.03
C GLU A 112 -15.19 -4.55 5.87
N GLY A 113 -14.60 -4.81 4.72
CA GLY A 113 -13.88 -6.04 4.38
C GLY A 113 -12.42 -5.80 4.03
N SER A 114 -11.69 -6.90 3.84
CA SER A 114 -10.29 -6.87 3.41
C SER A 114 -10.11 -6.14 2.09
N ILE A 115 -9.09 -5.31 2.00
CA ILE A 115 -8.67 -4.69 0.75
C ILE A 115 -7.97 -5.75 -0.11
N LEU A 116 -8.44 -5.92 -1.33
CA LEU A 116 -7.89 -6.88 -2.28
C LEU A 116 -6.98 -6.24 -3.31
N SER A 117 -7.28 -5.01 -3.71
CA SER A 117 -6.53 -4.32 -4.74
C SER A 117 -6.54 -2.82 -4.52
N LEU A 118 -5.43 -2.19 -4.90
CA LEU A 118 -5.25 -0.75 -4.91
C LEU A 118 -4.73 -0.32 -6.28
N ALA A 119 -5.19 0.82 -6.78
CA ALA A 119 -4.68 1.40 -8.01
C ALA A 119 -4.65 2.92 -7.92
N TRP A 120 -3.51 3.54 -8.27
CA TRP A 120 -3.42 4.97 -8.44
C TRP A 120 -3.78 5.38 -9.87
N HIS A 121 -4.52 6.47 -10.01
CA HIS A 121 -4.62 7.16 -11.29
C HIS A 121 -3.20 7.62 -11.70
N PRO A 122 -2.82 7.53 -12.98
CA PRO A 122 -1.46 7.89 -13.43
C PRO A 122 -0.99 9.29 -13.04
N ALA A 123 -1.90 10.25 -12.89
CA ALA A 123 -1.58 11.61 -12.43
C ALA A 123 -1.45 11.73 -10.90
N GLY A 124 -1.74 10.67 -10.12
CA GLY A 124 -1.51 10.62 -8.68
C GLY A 124 -2.53 11.34 -7.80
N HIS A 125 -3.63 11.81 -8.33
CA HIS A 125 -4.64 12.57 -7.57
C HIS A 125 -5.84 11.73 -7.11
N ILE A 126 -5.99 10.50 -7.60
CA ILE A 126 -7.08 9.58 -7.23
C ILE A 126 -6.49 8.21 -6.94
N LEU A 127 -6.86 7.66 -5.79
CA LEU A 127 -6.62 6.27 -5.43
C LEU A 127 -7.94 5.49 -5.55
N VAL A 128 -7.89 4.29 -6.07
CA VAL A 128 -9.03 3.36 -6.12
C VAL A 128 -8.70 2.15 -5.27
N SER A 129 -9.66 1.70 -4.48
CA SER A 129 -9.56 0.46 -3.70
C SER A 129 -10.74 -0.46 -3.99
N GLY A 130 -10.45 -1.75 -4.12
CA GLY A 130 -11.44 -2.83 -4.19
C GLY A 130 -11.34 -3.72 -2.96
N SER A 131 -12.49 -4.13 -2.42
CA SER A 131 -12.56 -4.87 -1.17
C SER A 131 -13.47 -6.10 -1.25
N LEU A 132 -13.30 -7.02 -0.29
CA LEU A 132 -14.17 -8.16 -0.06
C LEU A 132 -15.59 -7.76 0.40
N ASP A 133 -15.82 -6.51 0.78
CA ASP A 133 -17.16 -5.98 1.05
C ASP A 133 -17.99 -5.74 -0.22
N ASN A 134 -17.52 -6.19 -1.38
CA ASN A 134 -18.13 -6.03 -2.70
C ASN A 134 -18.23 -4.56 -3.15
N THR A 135 -17.46 -3.67 -2.56
CA THR A 135 -17.42 -2.27 -2.96
C THR A 135 -16.08 -1.88 -3.58
N THR A 136 -16.15 -0.90 -4.48
CA THR A 136 -15.00 -0.19 -5.00
C THR A 136 -15.13 1.27 -4.59
N LYS A 137 -14.11 1.84 -3.97
CA LYS A 137 -14.11 3.21 -3.48
C LYS A 137 -13.03 4.03 -4.16
N PHE A 138 -13.36 5.31 -4.40
CA PHE A 138 -12.44 6.29 -4.97
C PHE A 138 -12.09 7.30 -3.89
N TRP A 139 -10.79 7.55 -3.73
CA TRP A 139 -10.24 8.43 -2.73
C TRP A 139 -9.55 9.58 -3.45
N CYS A 140 -9.98 10.80 -3.20
CA CYS A 140 -9.38 11.97 -3.80
C CYS A 140 -9.00 13.00 -2.73
N ARG A 141 -8.04 13.87 -3.06
CA ARG A 141 -7.65 14.96 -2.21
C ARG A 141 -8.68 16.08 -2.31
N ASN A 142 -9.03 16.72 -1.19
CA ASN A 142 -9.86 17.91 -1.19
C ASN A 142 -9.22 19.03 -2.01
N ARG A 143 -10.06 19.82 -2.67
CA ARG A 143 -9.60 21.07 -3.28
C ARG A 143 -9.16 22.04 -2.20
N PRO A 144 -8.10 22.84 -2.44
CA PRO A 144 -7.71 23.90 -1.49
C PRO A 144 -8.91 24.81 -1.18
N GLY A 145 -9.25 24.95 0.11
CA GLY A 145 -10.39 25.73 0.56
C GLY A 145 -11.72 24.99 0.75
N GLU A 146 -11.83 23.72 0.39
CA GLU A 146 -12.97 22.90 0.78
C GLU A 146 -12.74 22.30 2.17
N VAL A 147 -13.65 22.61 3.11
CA VAL A 147 -13.70 21.93 4.41
C VAL A 147 -14.18 20.49 4.16
N ALA A 148 -13.51 19.51 4.80
CA ALA A 148 -13.94 18.12 4.78
C ALA A 148 -15.44 18.06 5.14
N ARG A 149 -16.29 17.74 4.19
CA ARG A 149 -17.68 17.44 4.49
C ARG A 149 -17.70 16.04 5.07
N ASP A 150 -18.01 15.92 6.35
CA ASP A 150 -18.36 14.66 6.98
C ASP A 150 -19.54 14.05 6.21
N THR A 151 -19.27 13.12 5.33
CA THR A 151 -20.27 12.35 4.59
C THR A 151 -20.89 11.24 5.44
N ALA A 152 -20.89 11.40 6.76
CA ALA A 152 -21.59 10.49 7.69
C ALA A 152 -23.13 10.56 7.59
N ALA A 153 -23.72 11.42 6.75
CA ALA A 153 -25.15 11.60 6.66
C ALA A 153 -25.65 11.77 5.22
N GLY A 154 -25.37 10.80 4.35
CA GLY A 154 -25.91 10.83 2.97
C GLY A 154 -26.05 9.44 2.38
N ARG A 155 -27.24 8.87 2.48
CA ARG A 155 -27.65 7.66 1.77
C ARG A 155 -27.45 7.86 0.26
N MET A 156 -26.42 7.25 -0.29
CA MET A 156 -26.18 7.23 -1.75
C MET A 156 -26.91 6.05 -2.40
N PRO A 157 -27.39 6.19 -3.64
CA PRO A 157 -27.94 5.07 -4.40
C PRO A 157 -26.83 4.05 -4.71
N ALA A 158 -27.23 2.79 -4.90
CA ALA A 158 -26.33 1.69 -5.22
C ALA A 158 -25.37 2.04 -6.38
N GLY A 159 -24.07 2.08 -6.10
CA GLY A 159 -23.01 2.50 -7.05
C GLY A 159 -22.24 3.73 -6.61
N GLY A 160 -22.43 4.23 -5.39
CA GLY A 160 -21.86 5.49 -4.92
C GLY A 160 -20.38 5.47 -4.60
N THR A 161 -19.68 6.48 -5.07
CA THR A 161 -18.32 6.88 -4.70
C THR A 161 -18.31 7.52 -3.33
N VAL A 162 -17.41 7.08 -2.44
CA VAL A 162 -17.13 7.76 -1.18
C VAL A 162 -15.84 8.54 -1.37
N GLU A 163 -15.92 9.86 -1.25
CA GLU A 163 -14.73 10.72 -1.20
C GLU A 163 -14.18 10.72 0.22
N ALA A 164 -13.00 10.19 0.42
CA ALA A 164 -12.24 10.38 1.65
C ALA A 164 -11.10 11.36 1.41
N VAL A 165 -10.91 12.23 2.37
CA VAL A 165 -9.90 13.27 2.34
C VAL A 165 -8.56 12.68 2.75
N ILE A 166 -7.58 12.86 1.91
CA ILE A 166 -6.18 12.64 2.25
C ILE A 166 -5.61 13.99 2.68
N PRO A 167 -4.96 14.09 3.87
CA PRO A 167 -4.34 15.32 4.35
C PRO A 167 -3.20 15.82 3.45
#